data_40cc74d387b43d826461db6cb2da4535
#
_entry.id   40cc74d387b43d826461db6cb2da4535
#
_cell.length_a   1.000
_cell.length_b   1.000
_cell.length_c   1.000
_cell.angle_alpha   90.00
_cell.angle_beta   90.00
_cell.angle_gamma   90.00
#
_symmetry.space_group_name_H-M   'P 1'
#
loop_
_entity.id
_entity.type
_entity.pdbx_description
1 polymer ?
#
loop_
_entity_poly.entity_id
_entity_poly.type
_entity_poly.pdbx_seq_one_letter_code
_entity_poly.pdbx_strand_id
1 'polypeptide(L)'
;MSNRTLLNLKFVLCISTLMSSLAFAANAANDNVLNVYNWDDYEAPDTVSNFEKQTNIRVVTDHFYTIEALETKLLAGKSGYDLVFPGSDFVSHQINTGIFLKLDKSKIPNYKNLDPVKMKFLSKLDPDNQYAIPYQQGTTGIGYNVKKIKEIFGNDYVVDSWDFIFKEENISRLEQCGVAVLDSPVEVFATTLNYLGLNPNSSESVDYERAAKLLTKIRPYIRYFRTSQYSDLASGDVCVAFGWSSEVLMGIERAQKANKGLEINYVVPKEGAVLWYDMMAIPADAKHVDNAYKYMNYILEPAVMADISNYNLYSNAVLPALDLADKSVASNPNITIPDDKLKLMFVVEPQDEKLNEVINSLWEKIKSSKK
;
A
#
# COMPACT_ATOMS: atom_id res chain seq x y z
N MET A 1 20.99 -26.65 70.11
CA MET A 1 20.16 -25.99 69.10
C MET A 1 20.45 -26.64 67.77
N SER A 2 19.42 -27.23 67.20
CA SER A 2 19.47 -28.38 66.31
C SER A 2 19.77 -28.01 64.84
N ASN A 3 20.52 -28.88 64.17
CA ASN A 3 20.83 -28.87 62.74
C ASN A 3 19.61 -28.74 61.76
N ARG A 4 18.41 -28.77 62.28
CA ARG A 4 17.16 -28.60 61.50
C ARG A 4 16.87 -27.16 61.05
N THR A 5 17.31 -26.16 61.81
CA THR A 5 17.06 -24.75 61.52
C THR A 5 17.97 -24.22 60.38
N LEU A 6 19.16 -24.74 60.24
CA LEU A 6 20.10 -24.38 59.16
C LEU A 6 19.72 -24.98 57.79
N LEU A 7 19.05 -26.15 57.81
CA LEU A 7 18.59 -26.82 56.58
C LEU A 7 17.39 -26.08 55.95
N ASN A 8 16.48 -25.59 56.81
CA ASN A 8 15.31 -24.83 56.33
C ASN A 8 15.66 -23.44 55.77
N LEU A 9 16.73 -22.81 56.28
CA LEU A 9 17.16 -21.49 55.76
C LEU A 9 17.85 -21.58 54.40
N LYS A 10 18.59 -22.69 54.13
CA LYS A 10 19.18 -22.92 52.80
C LYS A 10 18.17 -23.30 51.74
N PHE A 11 17.08 -23.98 52.12
CA PHE A 11 16.02 -24.36 51.23
C PHE A 11 15.15 -23.16 50.81
N VAL A 12 14.87 -22.22 51.72
CA VAL A 12 14.14 -20.97 51.47
C VAL A 12 14.97 -20.03 50.57
N LEU A 13 16.32 -19.99 50.78
CA LEU A 13 17.16 -19.12 49.96
C LEU A 13 17.30 -19.63 48.51
N CYS A 14 17.31 -20.95 48.30
CA CYS A 14 17.34 -21.54 46.95
C CYS A 14 16.03 -21.36 46.16
N ILE A 15 14.88 -21.38 46.86
CA ILE A 15 13.58 -21.20 46.21
C ILE A 15 13.38 -19.72 45.81
N SER A 16 13.87 -18.76 46.62
CA SER A 16 13.73 -17.34 46.28
C SER A 16 14.63 -16.92 45.12
N THR A 17 15.81 -17.52 44.96
CA THR A 17 16.70 -17.28 43.79
C THR A 17 16.18 -17.95 42.51
N LEU A 18 15.48 -19.11 42.60
CA LEU A 18 14.87 -19.75 41.43
C LEU A 18 13.62 -18.98 40.95
N MET A 19 12.79 -18.44 41.86
CA MET A 19 11.62 -17.62 41.48
C MET A 19 12.03 -16.28 40.87
N SER A 20 13.14 -15.67 41.33
CA SER A 20 13.65 -14.41 40.74
C SER A 20 14.20 -14.62 39.32
N SER A 21 14.85 -15.75 39.05
CA SER A 21 15.34 -16.08 37.69
C SER A 21 14.23 -16.44 36.71
N LEU A 22 13.14 -17.07 37.19
CA LEU A 22 11.96 -17.36 36.37
C LEU A 22 11.16 -16.10 36.03
N ALA A 23 11.07 -15.14 36.96
CA ALA A 23 10.40 -13.85 36.70
C ALA A 23 11.19 -12.97 35.71
N PHE A 24 12.54 -13.01 35.74
CA PHE A 24 13.40 -12.32 34.77
C PHE A 24 13.32 -12.97 33.37
N ALA A 25 13.26 -14.30 33.31
CA ALA A 25 13.10 -15.01 32.03
C ALA A 25 11.72 -14.82 31.40
N ALA A 26 10.66 -14.71 32.22
CA ALA A 26 9.29 -14.45 31.76
C ALA A 26 9.13 -13.01 31.22
N ASN A 27 9.78 -12.01 31.84
CA ASN A 27 9.80 -10.64 31.32
C ASN A 27 10.62 -10.55 30.02
N ALA A 28 11.81 -11.16 29.98
CA ALA A 28 12.65 -11.16 28.78
C ALA A 28 11.96 -11.87 27.57
N ALA A 29 11.10 -12.85 27.84
CA ALA A 29 10.34 -13.52 26.79
C ALA A 29 9.17 -12.66 26.26
N ASN A 30 8.69 -11.72 27.05
CA ASN A 30 7.58 -10.81 26.66
C ASN A 30 8.08 -9.58 25.89
N ASP A 31 9.36 -9.20 26.07
CA ASP A 31 9.99 -8.05 25.39
C ASP A 31 10.53 -8.40 23.99
N ASN A 32 10.57 -9.68 23.62
CA ASN A 32 11.18 -10.15 22.37
C ASN A 32 10.14 -10.52 21.31
N VAL A 33 9.09 -9.69 21.20
CA VAL A 33 8.02 -9.82 20.23
C VAL A 33 7.84 -8.50 19.47
N LEU A 34 7.37 -8.60 18.25
CA LEU A 34 6.92 -7.48 17.41
C LEU A 34 5.55 -7.84 16.83
N ASN A 35 4.55 -7.04 17.13
CA ASN A 35 3.21 -7.21 16.57
C ASN A 35 3.06 -6.27 15.38
N VAL A 36 2.86 -6.83 14.20
CA VAL A 36 2.77 -6.13 12.92
C VAL A 36 1.36 -6.20 12.38
N TYR A 37 0.84 -5.11 11.84
CA TYR A 37 -0.42 -5.08 11.11
C TYR A 37 -0.16 -4.54 9.70
N ASN A 38 -0.17 -5.44 8.73
CA ASN A 38 0.23 -5.18 7.34
C ASN A 38 -0.88 -5.58 6.36
N TRP A 39 -0.72 -5.17 5.12
CA TRP A 39 -1.50 -5.69 4.00
C TRP A 39 -1.18 -7.17 3.78
N ASP A 40 -2.11 -7.93 3.20
CA ASP A 40 -1.89 -9.32 2.82
C ASP A 40 -0.94 -9.40 1.61
N ASP A 41 -0.12 -10.48 1.54
CA ASP A 41 0.87 -10.72 0.47
C ASP A 41 1.88 -9.56 0.22
N TYR A 42 2.23 -8.81 1.25
CA TYR A 42 3.02 -7.58 1.13
C TYR A 42 4.50 -7.73 1.48
N GLU A 43 4.92 -8.91 1.93
CA GLU A 43 6.30 -9.25 2.29
C GLU A 43 6.77 -10.46 1.49
N ALA A 44 8.07 -10.52 1.15
CA ALA A 44 8.62 -11.72 0.55
C ALA A 44 8.59 -12.89 1.56
N PRO A 45 8.45 -14.14 1.12
CA PRO A 45 8.22 -15.29 2.00
C PRO A 45 9.24 -15.47 3.13
N ASP A 46 10.49 -15.05 2.89
CA ASP A 46 11.58 -15.20 3.85
C ASP A 46 11.87 -13.94 4.69
N THR A 47 11.18 -12.81 4.43
CA THR A 47 11.44 -11.51 5.08
C THR A 47 11.35 -11.63 6.60
N VAL A 48 10.23 -12.10 7.12
CA VAL A 48 9.99 -12.27 8.56
C VAL A 48 10.95 -13.28 9.16
N SER A 49 11.07 -14.48 8.54
CA SER A 49 11.91 -15.53 9.09
C SER A 49 13.40 -15.15 9.17
N ASN A 50 13.89 -14.36 8.22
CA ASN A 50 15.26 -13.86 8.24
C ASN A 50 15.47 -12.81 9.30
N PHE A 51 14.53 -11.89 9.51
CA PHE A 51 14.56 -10.94 10.63
C PHE A 51 14.59 -11.65 11.98
N GLU A 52 13.72 -12.65 12.18
CA GLU A 52 13.66 -13.44 13.42
C GLU A 52 15.00 -14.15 13.72
N LYS A 53 15.61 -14.75 12.70
CA LYS A 53 16.92 -15.40 12.82
C LYS A 53 18.04 -14.43 13.19
N GLN A 54 18.02 -13.21 12.61
CA GLN A 54 19.05 -12.19 12.85
C GLN A 54 18.93 -11.55 14.24
N THR A 55 17.70 -11.34 14.71
CA THR A 55 17.44 -10.51 15.90
C THR A 55 16.98 -11.30 17.11
N ASN A 56 16.55 -12.54 16.91
CA ASN A 56 15.83 -13.35 17.90
C ASN A 56 14.52 -12.68 18.40
N ILE A 57 13.92 -11.76 17.61
CA ILE A 57 12.62 -11.14 17.87
C ILE A 57 11.58 -11.90 17.09
N ARG A 58 10.58 -12.44 17.80
CA ARG A 58 9.44 -13.12 17.16
C ARG A 58 8.48 -12.09 16.59
N VAL A 59 8.14 -12.21 15.31
CA VAL A 59 7.15 -11.36 14.63
C VAL A 59 5.79 -12.04 14.62
N VAL A 60 4.77 -11.31 14.99
CA VAL A 60 3.38 -11.73 14.90
C VAL A 60 2.69 -10.78 13.95
N THR A 61 2.35 -11.26 12.75
CA THR A 61 1.70 -10.45 11.71
C THR A 61 0.22 -10.78 11.62
N ASP A 62 -0.61 -9.75 11.73
CA ASP A 62 -2.01 -9.78 11.32
C ASP A 62 -2.17 -8.96 10.04
N HIS A 63 -3.20 -9.28 9.24
CA HIS A 63 -3.42 -8.64 7.95
C HIS A 63 -4.74 -7.86 7.93
N PHE A 64 -4.75 -6.77 7.16
CA PHE A 64 -5.96 -6.02 6.82
C PHE A 64 -6.10 -5.93 5.30
N TYR A 65 -7.33 -5.68 4.86
CA TYR A 65 -7.68 -5.66 3.43
C TYR A 65 -8.26 -4.32 2.99
N THR A 66 -8.52 -3.43 3.95
CA THR A 66 -9.02 -2.07 3.69
C THR A 66 -8.41 -1.08 4.68
N ILE A 67 -8.21 0.16 4.25
CA ILE A 67 -7.65 1.21 5.12
C ILE A 67 -8.59 1.54 6.28
N GLU A 68 -9.90 1.40 6.09
CA GLU A 68 -10.91 1.63 7.13
C GLU A 68 -10.81 0.61 8.27
N ALA A 69 -10.39 -0.63 7.98
CA ALA A 69 -10.13 -1.64 9.00
C ALA A 69 -8.94 -1.24 9.88
N LEU A 70 -7.85 -0.75 9.28
CA LEU A 70 -6.71 -0.20 9.99
C LEU A 70 -7.10 1.03 10.82
N GLU A 71 -7.83 1.97 10.23
CA GLU A 71 -8.29 3.20 10.89
C GLU A 71 -9.14 2.89 12.12
N THR A 72 -10.15 2.05 11.97
CA THR A 72 -11.02 1.62 13.08
C THR A 72 -10.20 1.02 14.21
N LYS A 73 -9.20 0.20 13.87
CA LYS A 73 -8.34 -0.46 14.86
C LYS A 73 -7.47 0.53 15.62
N LEU A 74 -6.89 1.51 14.95
CA LEU A 74 -6.02 2.52 15.55
C LEU A 74 -6.81 3.54 16.38
N LEU A 75 -7.96 4.02 15.87
CA LEU A 75 -8.80 5.01 16.56
C LEU A 75 -9.49 4.44 17.82
N ALA A 76 -9.74 3.14 17.87
CA ALA A 76 -10.27 2.49 19.07
C ALA A 76 -9.30 2.56 20.27
N GLY A 77 -8.02 2.86 20.05
CA GLY A 77 -6.93 2.79 21.02
C GLY A 77 -6.66 1.36 21.48
N LYS A 78 -5.50 1.13 22.08
CA LYS A 78 -5.04 -0.22 22.46
C LYS A 78 -5.06 -1.16 21.24
N SER A 79 -4.48 -0.68 20.14
CA SER A 79 -4.44 -1.40 18.86
C SER A 79 -3.85 -2.80 19.00
N GLY A 80 -2.87 -2.94 19.90
CA GLY A 80 -2.13 -4.17 20.14
C GLY A 80 -0.96 -4.36 19.17
N TYR A 81 -0.74 -3.42 18.27
CA TYR A 81 0.34 -3.46 17.28
C TYR A 81 1.49 -2.52 17.62
N ASP A 82 2.68 -2.88 17.17
CA ASP A 82 3.91 -2.12 17.36
C ASP A 82 4.36 -1.44 16.07
N LEU A 83 3.95 -2.00 14.92
CA LEU A 83 4.23 -1.47 13.59
C LEU A 83 3.02 -1.67 12.68
N VAL A 84 2.67 -0.65 11.90
CA VAL A 84 1.53 -0.65 10.96
C VAL A 84 1.94 -0.08 9.60
N PHE A 85 1.20 -0.47 8.54
CA PHE A 85 1.51 -0.11 7.16
C PHE A 85 0.37 0.70 6.50
N PRO A 86 0.14 1.95 6.94
CA PRO A 86 -0.89 2.81 6.36
C PRO A 86 -0.50 3.38 5.00
N GLY A 87 -1.49 3.76 4.19
CA GLY A 87 -1.27 4.62 3.03
C GLY A 87 -0.82 6.03 3.43
N SER A 88 -0.09 6.69 2.56
CA SER A 88 0.46 8.03 2.81
C SER A 88 -0.61 9.11 3.00
N ASP A 89 -1.75 8.97 2.34
CA ASP A 89 -2.95 9.80 2.51
C ASP A 89 -3.52 9.67 3.92
N PHE A 90 -3.65 8.42 4.43
CA PHE A 90 -4.09 8.15 5.79
C PHE A 90 -3.13 8.75 6.83
N VAL A 91 -1.82 8.57 6.65
CA VAL A 91 -0.82 9.19 7.54
C VAL A 91 -1.01 10.70 7.60
N SER A 92 -1.13 11.35 6.44
CA SER A 92 -1.31 12.80 6.34
C SER A 92 -2.57 13.29 7.08
N HIS A 93 -3.66 12.53 6.99
CA HIS A 93 -4.91 12.85 7.70
C HIS A 93 -4.78 12.68 9.22
N GLN A 94 -4.03 11.70 9.68
CA GLN A 94 -4.01 11.24 11.06
C GLN A 94 -2.83 11.75 11.90
N ILE A 95 -1.80 12.36 11.30
CA ILE A 95 -0.61 12.81 12.08
C ILE A 95 -0.95 13.81 13.19
N ASN A 96 -2.00 14.61 13.04
CA ASN A 96 -2.43 15.58 14.05
C ASN A 96 -3.33 14.99 15.13
N THR A 97 -3.79 13.76 15.00
CA THR A 97 -4.66 13.09 15.98
C THR A 97 -3.89 12.45 17.13
N GLY A 98 -2.57 12.28 16.97
CA GLY A 98 -1.70 11.67 17.97
C GLY A 98 -1.74 10.15 17.98
N ILE A 99 -2.27 9.50 16.95
CA ILE A 99 -2.29 8.02 16.86
C ILE A 99 -0.94 7.41 16.45
N PHE A 100 -0.01 8.20 15.94
CA PHE A 100 1.34 7.76 15.60
C PHE A 100 2.39 8.39 16.49
N LEU A 101 3.44 7.64 16.80
CA LEU A 101 4.65 8.16 17.44
C LEU A 101 5.48 8.97 16.44
N LYS A 102 6.04 10.07 16.93
CA LYS A 102 7.07 10.78 16.19
C LYS A 102 8.35 9.93 16.17
N LEU A 103 8.88 9.69 14.97
CA LEU A 103 10.02 8.79 14.77
C LEU A 103 11.34 9.39 15.25
N ASP A 104 12.10 8.60 15.98
CA ASP A 104 13.52 8.85 16.25
C ASP A 104 14.37 8.24 15.12
N LYS A 105 14.70 9.07 14.12
CA LYS A 105 15.48 8.65 12.96
C LYS A 105 16.88 8.14 13.31
N SER A 106 17.41 8.49 14.48
CA SER A 106 18.71 7.98 14.93
C SER A 106 18.71 6.48 15.21
N LYS A 107 17.52 5.91 15.46
CA LYS A 107 17.30 4.46 15.65
C LYS A 107 17.16 3.69 14.33
N ILE A 108 17.22 4.38 13.19
CA ILE A 108 17.05 3.81 11.84
C ILE A 108 18.29 4.15 11.00
N PRO A 109 19.46 3.52 11.22
CA PRO A 109 20.68 3.80 10.46
C PRO A 109 20.52 3.70 8.93
N ASN A 110 19.63 2.81 8.45
CA ASN A 110 19.33 2.61 7.02
C ASN A 110 18.41 3.67 6.43
N TYR A 111 17.93 4.65 7.22
CA TYR A 111 17.20 5.83 6.73
C TYR A 111 17.97 6.56 5.61
N LYS A 112 19.30 6.54 5.65
CA LYS A 112 20.20 7.11 4.63
C LYS A 112 20.06 6.48 3.24
N ASN A 113 19.45 5.28 3.14
CA ASN A 113 19.24 4.56 1.89
C ASN A 113 17.99 5.07 1.13
N LEU A 114 17.15 5.89 1.81
CA LEU A 114 15.94 6.43 1.20
C LEU A 114 16.26 7.47 0.14
N ASP A 115 15.52 7.42 -0.95
CA ASP A 115 15.61 8.36 -2.08
C ASP A 115 15.21 9.78 -1.64
N PRO A 116 16.14 10.76 -1.68
CA PRO A 116 15.87 12.11 -1.22
C PRO A 116 14.78 12.82 -2.05
N VAL A 117 14.58 12.45 -3.31
CA VAL A 117 13.54 13.03 -4.17
C VAL A 117 12.16 12.58 -3.67
N LYS A 118 12.01 11.27 -3.42
CA LYS A 118 10.77 10.70 -2.87
C LYS A 118 10.49 11.22 -1.46
N MET A 119 11.51 11.33 -0.62
CA MET A 119 11.38 11.87 0.73
C MET A 119 10.94 13.35 0.73
N LYS A 120 11.47 14.15 -0.21
CA LYS A 120 11.02 15.54 -0.39
C LYS A 120 9.57 15.61 -0.88
N PHE A 121 9.15 14.67 -1.71
CA PHE A 121 7.76 14.59 -2.15
C PHE A 121 6.82 14.24 -0.99
N LEU A 122 7.16 13.24 -0.21
CA LEU A 122 6.39 12.78 0.96
C LEU A 122 6.34 13.81 2.09
N SER A 123 7.31 14.71 2.19
CA SER A 123 7.29 15.79 3.19
C SER A 123 6.14 16.78 3.03
N LYS A 124 5.41 16.73 1.91
CA LYS A 124 4.15 17.48 1.73
C LYS A 124 3.00 16.84 2.53
N LEU A 125 3.05 15.53 2.74
CA LEU A 125 2.03 14.76 3.43
C LEU A 125 2.37 14.56 4.92
N ASP A 126 3.64 14.34 5.21
CA ASP A 126 4.21 14.26 6.57
C ASP A 126 5.37 15.26 6.67
N PRO A 127 5.14 16.48 7.18
CA PRO A 127 6.17 17.51 7.27
C PRO A 127 7.44 17.00 7.94
N ASP A 128 8.60 17.15 7.25
CA ASP A 128 9.90 16.60 7.64
C ASP A 128 9.95 15.07 7.77
N ASN A 129 8.95 14.34 7.27
CA ASN A 129 8.82 12.89 7.38
C ASN A 129 9.01 12.41 8.83
N GLN A 130 8.21 12.95 9.74
CA GLN A 130 8.41 12.77 11.17
C GLN A 130 7.67 11.55 11.75
N TYR A 131 6.62 11.06 11.09
CA TYR A 131 5.74 10.04 11.65
C TYR A 131 5.79 8.72 10.91
N ALA A 132 6.17 8.74 9.63
CA ALA A 132 6.20 7.54 8.82
C ALA A 132 7.39 7.50 7.85
N ILE A 133 7.73 6.28 7.41
CA ILE A 133 8.79 6.01 6.43
C ILE A 133 8.18 5.25 5.27
N PRO A 134 8.48 5.61 3.99
CA PRO A 134 7.95 4.88 2.85
C PRO A 134 8.43 3.42 2.84
N TYR A 135 7.48 2.54 2.59
CA TYR A 135 7.70 1.11 2.40
C TYR A 135 7.63 0.78 0.92
N GLN A 136 6.47 0.92 0.31
CA GLN A 136 6.26 0.63 -1.10
C GLN A 136 5.55 1.77 -1.82
N GLN A 137 5.64 1.73 -3.15
CA GLN A 137 5.09 2.74 -4.04
C GLN A 137 4.44 2.07 -5.23
N GLY A 138 3.27 2.57 -5.61
CA GLY A 138 2.59 2.16 -6.82
C GLY A 138 1.84 3.29 -7.50
N THR A 139 1.22 2.98 -8.61
CA THR A 139 0.38 3.91 -9.39
C THR A 139 -0.98 3.32 -9.65
N THR A 140 -1.95 4.19 -9.89
CA THR A 140 -3.27 3.80 -10.33
C THR A 140 -3.42 4.11 -11.80
N GLY A 141 -3.58 3.07 -12.62
CA GLY A 141 -3.55 3.19 -14.08
C GLY A 141 -4.49 2.21 -14.77
N ILE A 142 -4.13 1.81 -15.99
CA ILE A 142 -4.97 0.98 -16.85
C ILE A 142 -4.28 -0.36 -17.13
N GLY A 143 -4.88 -1.44 -16.63
CA GLY A 143 -4.58 -2.81 -17.02
C GLY A 143 -5.45 -3.25 -18.18
N TYR A 144 -4.89 -3.97 -19.15
CA TYR A 144 -5.70 -4.42 -20.29
C TYR A 144 -5.18 -5.69 -20.96
N ASN A 145 -6.10 -6.45 -21.54
CA ASN A 145 -5.80 -7.61 -22.36
C ASN A 145 -5.44 -7.16 -23.79
N VAL A 146 -4.16 -7.27 -24.15
CA VAL A 146 -3.60 -6.77 -25.43
C VAL A 146 -4.33 -7.34 -26.63
N LYS A 147 -4.59 -8.66 -26.63
CA LYS A 147 -5.27 -9.33 -27.75
C LYS A 147 -6.69 -8.81 -27.93
N LYS A 148 -7.46 -8.69 -26.83
CA LYS A 148 -8.83 -8.16 -26.90
C LYS A 148 -8.89 -6.73 -27.37
N ILE A 149 -7.95 -5.89 -26.94
CA ILE A 149 -7.90 -4.51 -27.40
C ILE A 149 -7.57 -4.42 -28.89
N LYS A 150 -6.63 -5.22 -29.39
CA LYS A 150 -6.34 -5.30 -30.84
C LYS A 150 -7.54 -5.81 -31.65
N GLU A 151 -8.28 -6.77 -31.15
CA GLU A 151 -9.51 -7.27 -31.78
C GLU A 151 -10.59 -6.18 -31.88
N ILE A 152 -10.73 -5.31 -30.88
CA ILE A 152 -11.77 -4.27 -30.81
C ILE A 152 -11.38 -3.00 -31.54
N PHE A 153 -10.13 -2.54 -31.41
CA PHE A 153 -9.68 -1.23 -31.90
C PHE A 153 -8.75 -1.30 -33.10
N GLY A 154 -8.23 -2.47 -33.45
CA GLY A 154 -7.23 -2.66 -34.48
C GLY A 154 -5.81 -2.83 -33.93
N ASN A 155 -4.91 -3.40 -34.76
CA ASN A 155 -3.55 -3.76 -34.33
C ASN A 155 -2.69 -2.55 -33.94
N ASP A 156 -2.95 -1.39 -34.52
CA ASP A 156 -2.15 -0.17 -34.35
C ASP A 156 -2.66 0.72 -33.18
N TYR A 157 -3.73 0.28 -32.50
CA TYR A 157 -4.27 1.06 -31.38
C TYR A 157 -3.34 1.02 -30.16
N VAL A 158 -3.00 2.20 -29.64
CA VAL A 158 -2.14 2.37 -28.47
C VAL A 158 -2.98 2.83 -27.29
N VAL A 159 -2.91 2.07 -26.19
CA VAL A 159 -3.51 2.48 -24.91
C VAL A 159 -2.48 3.32 -24.16
N ASP A 160 -2.64 4.64 -24.18
CA ASP A 160 -1.72 5.60 -23.56
C ASP A 160 -2.39 6.77 -22.85
N SER A 161 -3.74 6.76 -22.79
CA SER A 161 -4.55 7.89 -22.32
C SER A 161 -5.76 7.42 -21.55
N TRP A 162 -6.20 8.21 -20.58
CA TRP A 162 -7.48 8.06 -19.90
C TRP A 162 -8.69 8.20 -20.84
N ASP A 163 -8.53 8.76 -22.04
CA ASP A 163 -9.54 8.74 -23.11
C ASP A 163 -10.09 7.33 -23.34
N PHE A 164 -9.28 6.31 -23.10
CA PHE A 164 -9.64 4.92 -23.27
C PHE A 164 -10.81 4.48 -22.40
N ILE A 165 -10.90 5.05 -21.18
CA ILE A 165 -11.98 4.76 -20.22
C ILE A 165 -12.99 5.90 -20.16
N PHE A 166 -12.56 7.16 -20.20
CA PHE A 166 -13.45 8.29 -19.96
C PHE A 166 -14.20 8.80 -21.19
N LYS A 167 -13.78 8.45 -22.41
CA LYS A 167 -14.56 8.73 -23.62
C LYS A 167 -15.58 7.63 -23.88
N GLU A 168 -16.84 8.01 -23.97
CA GLU A 168 -17.95 7.08 -24.21
C GLU A 168 -17.76 6.26 -25.48
N GLU A 169 -17.23 6.87 -26.56
CA GLU A 169 -16.93 6.22 -27.84
C GLU A 169 -15.93 5.07 -27.71
N ASN A 170 -15.04 5.11 -26.71
CA ASN A 170 -14.06 4.06 -26.45
C ASN A 170 -14.64 3.01 -25.48
N ILE A 171 -15.12 3.43 -24.31
CA ILE A 171 -15.56 2.50 -23.28
C ILE A 171 -16.79 1.68 -23.72
N SER A 172 -17.67 2.24 -24.54
CA SER A 172 -18.82 1.51 -25.07
C SER A 172 -18.41 0.29 -25.92
N ARG A 173 -17.28 0.36 -26.61
CA ARG A 173 -16.72 -0.77 -27.37
C ARG A 173 -16.13 -1.85 -26.48
N LEU A 174 -15.72 -1.49 -25.25
CA LEU A 174 -15.17 -2.39 -24.24
C LEU A 174 -16.23 -3.15 -23.46
N GLU A 175 -17.50 -2.72 -23.51
CA GLU A 175 -18.61 -3.36 -22.78
C GLU A 175 -18.69 -4.87 -23.03
N GLN A 176 -18.44 -5.30 -24.29
CA GLN A 176 -18.51 -6.71 -24.68
C GLN A 176 -17.49 -7.61 -23.96
N CYS A 177 -16.30 -7.07 -23.62
CA CYS A 177 -15.26 -7.83 -22.92
C CYS A 177 -15.14 -7.46 -21.44
N GLY A 178 -15.76 -6.38 -21.01
CA GLY A 178 -15.90 -5.95 -19.62
C GLY A 178 -14.80 -5.01 -19.15
N VAL A 179 -15.24 -4.00 -18.39
CA VAL A 179 -14.41 -3.02 -17.72
C VAL A 179 -14.65 -3.11 -16.22
N ALA A 180 -13.60 -3.30 -15.43
CA ALA A 180 -13.63 -3.17 -13.98
C ALA A 180 -13.02 -1.82 -13.58
N VAL A 181 -13.61 -1.18 -12.57
CA VAL A 181 -13.09 0.07 -12.02
C VAL A 181 -12.83 -0.13 -10.53
N LEU A 182 -11.76 0.47 -10.05
CA LEU A 182 -11.37 0.48 -8.64
C LEU A 182 -12.50 1.01 -7.77
N ASP A 183 -12.86 0.31 -6.69
CA ASP A 183 -13.82 0.80 -5.70
C ASP A 183 -13.11 1.66 -4.64
N SER A 184 -12.55 2.77 -5.11
CA SER A 184 -11.92 3.82 -4.30
C SER A 184 -12.41 5.17 -4.79
N PRO A 185 -13.42 5.78 -4.14
CA PRO A 185 -13.96 7.06 -4.58
C PRO A 185 -12.88 8.13 -4.68
N VAL A 186 -11.98 8.18 -3.72
CA VAL A 186 -10.94 9.19 -3.63
C VAL A 186 -10.02 9.16 -4.85
N GLU A 187 -9.51 8.00 -5.23
CA GLU A 187 -8.60 7.85 -6.37
C GLU A 187 -9.30 8.03 -7.73
N VAL A 188 -10.52 7.48 -7.84
CA VAL A 188 -11.28 7.58 -9.10
C VAL A 188 -11.69 9.02 -9.37
N PHE A 189 -12.13 9.77 -8.33
CA PHE A 189 -12.43 11.18 -8.48
C PHE A 189 -11.18 12.00 -8.77
N ALA A 190 -10.08 11.82 -8.04
CA ALA A 190 -8.83 12.54 -8.28
C ALA A 190 -8.31 12.31 -9.72
N THR A 191 -8.35 11.08 -10.20
CA THR A 191 -8.00 10.74 -11.60
C THR A 191 -8.94 11.42 -12.60
N THR A 192 -10.24 11.42 -12.32
CA THR A 192 -11.24 12.05 -13.20
C THR A 192 -11.09 13.57 -13.23
N LEU A 193 -10.80 14.20 -12.09
CA LEU A 193 -10.51 15.63 -11.99
C LEU A 193 -9.27 15.99 -12.82
N ASN A 194 -8.18 15.24 -12.65
CA ASN A 194 -6.95 15.42 -13.43
C ASN A 194 -7.23 15.29 -14.94
N TYR A 195 -7.97 14.29 -15.37
CA TYR A 195 -8.38 14.09 -16.76
C TYR A 195 -9.19 15.28 -17.32
N LEU A 196 -10.02 15.90 -16.49
CA LEU A 196 -10.81 17.09 -16.86
C LEU A 196 -9.96 18.39 -16.86
N GLY A 197 -8.67 18.32 -16.55
CA GLY A 197 -7.79 19.48 -16.41
C GLY A 197 -8.05 20.31 -15.16
N LEU A 198 -8.71 19.71 -14.16
CA LEU A 198 -8.96 20.29 -12.84
C LEU A 198 -7.88 19.86 -11.85
N ASN A 199 -7.82 20.53 -10.70
CA ASN A 199 -6.93 20.12 -9.62
C ASN A 199 -7.40 18.75 -9.07
N PRO A 200 -6.58 17.67 -9.10
CA PRO A 200 -6.96 16.36 -8.56
C PRO A 200 -7.29 16.39 -7.06
N ASN A 201 -6.78 17.39 -6.33
CA ASN A 201 -7.05 17.66 -4.92
C ASN A 201 -7.90 18.93 -4.75
N SER A 202 -8.92 19.13 -5.61
CA SER A 202 -9.81 20.28 -5.50
C SER A 202 -10.57 20.28 -4.17
N SER A 203 -10.68 21.45 -3.53
CA SER A 203 -11.53 21.65 -2.35
C SER A 203 -12.98 22.03 -2.71
N GLU A 204 -13.28 22.16 -4.01
CA GLU A 204 -14.55 22.66 -4.50
C GLU A 204 -15.52 21.53 -4.87
N SER A 205 -16.64 21.42 -4.18
CA SER A 205 -17.66 20.36 -4.44
C SER A 205 -18.16 20.38 -5.89
N VAL A 206 -18.22 21.54 -6.52
CA VAL A 206 -18.64 21.68 -7.92
C VAL A 206 -17.73 20.94 -8.90
N ASP A 207 -16.44 20.80 -8.59
CA ASP A 207 -15.52 20.05 -9.43
C ASP A 207 -15.81 18.54 -9.34
N TYR A 208 -16.13 18.02 -8.15
CA TYR A 208 -16.57 16.64 -7.97
C TYR A 208 -17.91 16.36 -8.64
N GLU A 209 -18.83 17.33 -8.67
CA GLU A 209 -20.08 17.19 -9.44
C GLU A 209 -19.80 17.08 -10.95
N ARG A 210 -18.82 17.83 -11.48
CA ARG A 210 -18.39 17.71 -12.88
C ARG A 210 -17.79 16.34 -13.17
N ALA A 211 -16.91 15.86 -12.28
CA ALA A 211 -16.34 14.53 -12.39
C ALA A 211 -17.41 13.44 -12.28
N ALA A 212 -18.35 13.56 -11.34
CA ALA A 212 -19.48 12.64 -11.18
C ALA A 212 -20.37 12.58 -12.44
N LYS A 213 -20.57 13.70 -13.12
CA LYS A 213 -21.33 13.73 -14.39
C LYS A 213 -20.64 12.89 -15.47
N LEU A 214 -19.31 12.98 -15.60
CA LEU A 214 -18.55 12.14 -16.53
C LEU A 214 -18.62 10.67 -16.12
N LEU A 215 -18.38 10.35 -14.86
CA LEU A 215 -18.45 8.97 -14.35
C LEU A 215 -19.85 8.35 -14.51
N THR A 216 -20.90 9.11 -14.27
CA THR A 216 -22.29 8.66 -14.51
C THR A 216 -22.54 8.37 -15.99
N LYS A 217 -21.98 9.15 -16.90
CA LYS A 217 -22.13 8.94 -18.35
C LYS A 217 -21.49 7.62 -18.80
N ILE A 218 -20.34 7.25 -18.24
CA ILE A 218 -19.65 6.00 -18.59
C ILE A 218 -20.08 4.79 -17.75
N ARG A 219 -20.82 5.02 -16.66
CA ARG A 219 -21.27 3.97 -15.74
C ARG A 219 -21.97 2.77 -16.41
N PRO A 220 -22.83 2.96 -17.43
CA PRO A 220 -23.49 1.85 -18.11
C PRO A 220 -22.53 0.81 -18.69
N TYR A 221 -21.32 1.19 -19.04
CA TYR A 221 -20.30 0.35 -19.69
C TYR A 221 -19.35 -0.30 -18.67
N ILE A 222 -19.44 0.07 -17.37
CA ILE A 222 -18.64 -0.52 -16.29
C ILE A 222 -19.36 -1.77 -15.78
N ARG A 223 -18.67 -2.91 -15.83
CA ARG A 223 -19.20 -4.20 -15.39
C ARG A 223 -19.41 -4.22 -13.88
N TYR A 224 -18.38 -3.82 -13.12
CA TYR A 224 -18.42 -3.70 -11.66
C TYR A 224 -17.33 -2.79 -11.12
N PHE A 225 -17.50 -2.39 -9.86
CA PHE A 225 -16.48 -1.75 -9.03
C PHE A 225 -15.92 -2.78 -8.06
N ARG A 226 -14.58 -2.84 -7.92
CA ARG A 226 -13.91 -3.82 -7.07
C ARG A 226 -12.53 -3.33 -6.68
N THR A 227 -12.12 -3.57 -5.43
CA THR A 227 -10.80 -3.18 -4.93
C THR A 227 -9.69 -4.04 -5.53
N SER A 228 -9.84 -5.37 -5.57
CA SER A 228 -8.87 -6.28 -6.20
C SER A 228 -9.39 -6.82 -7.53
N GLN A 229 -8.58 -6.71 -8.59
CA GLN A 229 -8.99 -6.98 -9.98
C GLN A 229 -8.07 -7.97 -10.72
N TYR A 230 -6.97 -8.39 -10.10
CA TYR A 230 -5.96 -9.22 -10.76
C TYR A 230 -6.50 -10.59 -11.23
N SER A 231 -7.37 -11.21 -10.45
CA SER A 231 -7.97 -12.50 -10.80
C SER A 231 -8.90 -12.39 -12.01
N ASP A 232 -9.62 -11.29 -12.13
CA ASP A 232 -10.58 -11.07 -13.21
C ASP A 232 -9.87 -10.80 -14.55
N LEU A 233 -8.76 -10.06 -14.53
CA LEU A 233 -7.89 -9.91 -15.70
C LEU A 233 -7.20 -11.23 -16.07
N ALA A 234 -6.68 -11.96 -15.09
CA ALA A 234 -5.99 -13.23 -15.30
C ALA A 234 -6.91 -14.37 -15.76
N SER A 235 -8.21 -14.32 -15.43
CA SER A 235 -9.22 -15.26 -15.93
C SER A 235 -9.74 -14.87 -17.31
N GLY A 236 -9.68 -13.59 -17.67
CA GLY A 236 -10.29 -13.01 -18.85
C GLY A 236 -11.75 -12.60 -18.65
N ASP A 237 -12.23 -12.52 -17.40
CA ASP A 237 -13.60 -12.07 -17.08
C ASP A 237 -13.79 -10.59 -17.39
N VAL A 238 -12.72 -9.81 -17.29
CA VAL A 238 -12.64 -8.45 -17.82
C VAL A 238 -11.43 -8.31 -18.74
N CYS A 239 -11.53 -7.40 -19.68
CA CYS A 239 -10.41 -7.08 -20.57
C CYS A 239 -9.73 -5.75 -20.25
N VAL A 240 -10.35 -4.94 -19.39
CA VAL A 240 -9.78 -3.66 -18.91
C VAL A 240 -10.05 -3.52 -17.42
N ALA A 241 -9.04 -3.05 -16.70
CA ALA A 241 -9.09 -2.70 -15.30
C ALA A 241 -8.53 -1.29 -15.09
N PHE A 242 -9.30 -0.41 -14.48
CA PHE A 242 -8.81 0.80 -13.87
C PHE A 242 -8.44 0.46 -12.43
N GLY A 243 -7.16 0.30 -12.14
CA GLY A 243 -6.71 -0.22 -10.84
C GLY A 243 -5.24 0.00 -10.55
N TRP A 244 -4.79 -0.60 -9.47
CA TRP A 244 -3.43 -0.48 -8.98
C TRP A 244 -2.43 -1.27 -9.83
N SER A 245 -1.24 -0.71 -9.99
CA SER A 245 -0.17 -1.27 -10.84
C SER A 245 0.18 -2.70 -10.47
N SER A 246 0.39 -3.02 -9.20
CA SER A 246 0.78 -4.37 -8.80
C SER A 246 -0.35 -5.39 -8.97
N GLU A 247 -1.60 -5.00 -8.71
CA GLU A 247 -2.76 -5.86 -8.97
C GLU A 247 -2.78 -6.34 -10.43
N VAL A 248 -2.50 -5.43 -11.37
CA VAL A 248 -2.39 -5.77 -12.79
C VAL A 248 -1.15 -6.61 -13.07
N LEU A 249 0.00 -6.27 -12.50
CA LEU A 249 1.25 -6.98 -12.70
C LEU A 249 1.20 -8.40 -12.12
N MET A 250 0.59 -8.59 -10.94
CA MET A 250 0.29 -9.92 -10.39
C MET A 250 -0.66 -10.70 -11.31
N GLY A 251 -1.66 -10.02 -11.90
CA GLY A 251 -2.53 -10.61 -12.92
C GLY A 251 -1.77 -11.11 -14.13
N ILE A 252 -0.76 -10.36 -14.61
CA ILE A 252 0.13 -10.76 -15.69
C ILE A 252 0.89 -12.05 -15.33
N GLU A 253 1.54 -12.06 -14.17
CA GLU A 253 2.31 -13.22 -13.71
C GLU A 253 1.44 -14.47 -13.57
N ARG A 254 0.26 -14.35 -12.98
CA ARG A 254 -0.70 -15.46 -12.84
C ARG A 254 -1.21 -15.96 -14.20
N ALA A 255 -1.51 -15.05 -15.13
CA ALA A 255 -1.93 -15.43 -16.47
C ALA A 255 -0.82 -16.19 -17.23
N GLN A 256 0.43 -15.77 -17.08
CA GLN A 256 1.60 -16.45 -17.65
C GLN A 256 1.80 -17.84 -17.03
N LYS A 257 1.78 -17.96 -15.69
CA LYS A 257 1.89 -19.24 -14.97
C LYS A 257 0.77 -20.23 -15.36
N ALA A 258 -0.45 -19.70 -15.55
CA ALA A 258 -1.59 -20.51 -15.98
C ALA A 258 -1.54 -20.93 -17.46
N ASN A 259 -0.61 -20.42 -18.24
CA ASN A 259 -0.40 -20.70 -19.67
C ASN A 259 -1.69 -20.57 -20.52
N LYS A 260 -2.57 -19.61 -20.18
CA LYS A 260 -3.86 -19.40 -20.85
C LYS A 260 -3.75 -18.61 -22.16
N GLY A 261 -2.54 -18.23 -22.58
CA GLY A 261 -2.31 -17.41 -23.78
C GLY A 261 -2.88 -16.00 -23.68
N LEU A 262 -3.08 -15.50 -22.46
CA LEU A 262 -3.52 -14.13 -22.19
C LEU A 262 -2.28 -13.22 -22.12
N GLU A 263 -2.27 -12.19 -22.93
CA GLU A 263 -1.28 -11.11 -22.90
C GLU A 263 -1.94 -9.90 -22.22
N ILE A 264 -1.51 -9.61 -21.00
CA ILE A 264 -1.99 -8.47 -20.23
C ILE A 264 -0.88 -7.42 -20.19
N ASN A 265 -1.21 -6.16 -20.29
CA ASN A 265 -0.28 -5.04 -20.13
C ASN A 265 -0.86 -4.03 -19.13
N TYR A 266 0.01 -3.19 -18.57
CA TYR A 266 -0.32 -2.06 -17.73
C TYR A 266 0.25 -0.78 -18.31
N VAL A 267 -0.46 0.33 -18.16
CA VAL A 267 0.02 1.63 -18.60
C VAL A 267 -0.36 2.72 -17.60
N VAL A 268 0.60 3.61 -17.36
CA VAL A 268 0.38 4.92 -16.75
C VAL A 268 0.01 5.89 -17.86
N PRO A 269 -1.22 6.43 -17.88
CA PRO A 269 -1.67 7.33 -18.93
C PRO A 269 -0.86 8.64 -19.00
N LYS A 270 -0.78 9.21 -20.18
CA LYS A 270 -0.01 10.44 -20.46
C LYS A 270 -0.51 11.69 -19.76
N GLU A 271 -1.75 11.72 -19.33
CA GLU A 271 -2.31 12.83 -18.55
C GLU A 271 -1.83 12.80 -17.09
N GLY A 272 -1.17 11.72 -16.68
CA GLY A 272 -0.75 11.48 -15.30
C GLY A 272 -1.67 10.51 -14.56
N ALA A 273 -1.24 10.11 -13.38
CA ALA A 273 -1.91 9.13 -12.56
C ALA A 273 -1.68 9.39 -11.06
N VAL A 274 -2.51 8.80 -10.22
CA VAL A 274 -2.26 8.76 -8.78
C VAL A 274 -0.98 7.99 -8.51
N LEU A 275 -0.10 8.60 -7.73
CA LEU A 275 1.07 7.98 -7.12
C LEU A 275 0.79 7.82 -5.64
N TRP A 276 0.81 6.61 -5.15
CA TRP A 276 0.58 6.33 -3.75
C TRP A 276 1.79 5.64 -3.12
N TYR A 277 1.91 5.82 -1.81
CA TYR A 277 2.92 5.16 -1.00
C TYR A 277 2.24 4.46 0.17
N ASP A 278 2.65 3.24 0.45
CA ASP A 278 2.43 2.63 1.73
C ASP A 278 3.61 2.92 2.63
N MET A 279 3.31 3.24 3.87
CA MET A 279 4.26 3.78 4.83
C MET A 279 4.42 2.81 6.00
N MET A 280 5.56 2.81 6.66
CA MET A 280 5.76 2.19 7.97
C MET A 280 5.58 3.24 9.05
N ALA A 281 4.69 3.01 10.00
CA ALA A 281 4.43 3.91 11.12
C ALA A 281 4.30 3.14 12.44
N ILE A 282 4.69 3.77 13.56
CA ILE A 282 4.61 3.20 14.90
C ILE A 282 3.37 3.79 15.60
N PRO A 283 2.37 2.97 15.99
CA PRO A 283 1.24 3.45 16.78
C PRO A 283 1.68 4.07 18.10
N ALA A 284 0.96 5.11 18.56
CA ALA A 284 1.27 5.79 19.82
C ALA A 284 1.13 4.88 21.06
N ASP A 285 0.34 3.80 20.95
CA ASP A 285 0.12 2.80 21.99
C ASP A 285 1.01 1.55 21.88
N ALA A 286 2.00 1.56 20.95
CA ALA A 286 2.95 0.48 20.75
C ALA A 286 3.73 0.14 22.03
N LYS A 287 3.89 -1.15 22.31
CA LYS A 287 4.59 -1.65 23.50
C LYS A 287 6.05 -2.00 23.24
N HIS A 288 6.37 -2.41 22.01
CA HIS A 288 7.70 -2.89 21.63
C HIS A 288 8.35 -1.94 20.60
N VAL A 289 8.37 -0.65 20.93
CA VAL A 289 8.84 0.44 20.03
C VAL A 289 10.26 0.20 19.52
N ASP A 290 11.17 -0.29 20.35
CA ASP A 290 12.55 -0.58 19.93
C ASP A 290 12.62 -1.75 18.93
N ASN A 291 11.73 -2.74 19.04
CA ASN A 291 11.63 -3.82 18.07
C ASN A 291 11.04 -3.33 16.74
N ALA A 292 10.06 -2.41 16.79
CA ALA A 292 9.55 -1.76 15.58
C ALA A 292 10.65 -0.98 14.84
N TYR A 293 11.49 -0.21 15.54
CA TYR A 293 12.65 0.46 14.92
C TYR A 293 13.63 -0.51 14.29
N LYS A 294 13.92 -1.65 14.94
CA LYS A 294 14.80 -2.67 14.37
C LYS A 294 14.22 -3.26 13.08
N TYR A 295 12.92 -3.54 13.07
CA TYR A 295 12.25 -4.05 11.87
C TYR A 295 12.21 -3.02 10.75
N MET A 296 11.86 -1.77 11.03
CA MET A 296 11.92 -0.67 10.06
C MET A 296 13.32 -0.55 9.45
N ASN A 297 14.38 -0.60 10.32
CA ASN A 297 15.74 -0.53 9.84
C ASN A 297 16.14 -1.74 8.99
N TYR A 298 15.69 -2.95 9.33
CA TYR A 298 15.90 -4.16 8.55
C TYR A 298 15.22 -4.09 7.19
N ILE A 299 13.98 -3.66 7.12
CA ILE A 299 13.24 -3.47 5.86
C ILE A 299 13.97 -2.49 4.92
N LEU A 300 14.65 -1.47 5.46
CA LEU A 300 15.44 -0.51 4.67
C LEU A 300 16.84 -1.02 4.28
N GLU A 301 17.17 -2.28 4.53
CA GLU A 301 18.35 -2.92 3.93
C GLU A 301 18.13 -3.13 2.44
N PRO A 302 19.07 -2.71 1.57
CA PRO A 302 18.86 -2.77 0.10
C PRO A 302 18.48 -4.16 -0.42
N ALA A 303 19.13 -5.22 0.09
CA ALA A 303 18.84 -6.59 -0.34
C ALA A 303 17.42 -7.04 0.09
N VAL A 304 17.01 -6.72 1.33
CA VAL A 304 15.69 -7.06 1.84
C VAL A 304 14.59 -6.37 1.03
N MET A 305 14.76 -5.08 0.77
CA MET A 305 13.77 -4.32 0.01
C MET A 305 13.74 -4.74 -1.48
N ALA A 306 14.88 -5.12 -2.05
CA ALA A 306 14.92 -5.69 -3.40
C ALA A 306 14.14 -7.00 -3.51
N ASP A 307 14.32 -7.92 -2.54
CA ASP A 307 13.59 -9.19 -2.49
C ASP A 307 12.08 -8.97 -2.36
N ILE A 308 11.67 -8.01 -1.52
CA ILE A 308 10.25 -7.63 -1.38
C ILE A 308 9.69 -7.11 -2.70
N SER A 309 10.41 -6.18 -3.37
CA SER A 309 9.98 -5.63 -4.66
C SER A 309 9.95 -6.67 -5.79
N ASN A 310 10.86 -7.64 -5.78
CA ASN A 310 10.86 -8.74 -6.73
C ASN A 310 9.66 -9.67 -6.53
N TYR A 311 9.25 -9.87 -5.27
CA TYR A 311 8.12 -10.73 -4.94
C TYR A 311 6.77 -10.11 -5.32
N ASN A 312 6.53 -8.87 -4.92
CA ASN A 312 5.21 -8.25 -5.04
C ASN A 312 5.08 -7.24 -6.20
N LEU A 313 6.16 -7.00 -6.96
CA LEU A 313 6.18 -6.13 -8.13
C LEU A 313 5.83 -4.67 -7.84
N TYR A 314 6.08 -4.21 -6.62
CA TYR A 314 5.99 -2.79 -6.27
C TYR A 314 7.35 -2.11 -6.31
N SER A 315 7.37 -0.83 -6.67
CA SER A 315 8.53 0.03 -6.45
C SER A 315 8.67 0.36 -4.96
N ASN A 316 9.83 0.88 -4.59
CA ASN A 316 10.13 1.28 -3.22
C ASN A 316 10.93 2.59 -3.18
N ALA A 317 11.21 3.08 -1.98
CA ALA A 317 11.99 4.31 -1.79
C ALA A 317 13.44 4.04 -1.36
N VAL A 318 13.90 2.79 -1.29
CA VAL A 318 15.28 2.44 -0.94
C VAL A 318 16.13 2.48 -2.21
N LEU A 319 16.81 3.61 -2.45
CA LEU A 319 17.50 3.86 -3.71
C LEU A 319 18.49 2.74 -4.12
N PRO A 320 19.35 2.22 -3.23
CA PRO A 320 20.27 1.13 -3.61
C PRO A 320 19.59 -0.22 -3.86
N ALA A 321 18.32 -0.40 -3.49
CA ALA A 321 17.59 -1.64 -3.74
C ALA A 321 17.29 -1.84 -5.24
N LEU A 322 17.19 -0.75 -6.01
CA LEU A 322 16.96 -0.81 -7.46
C LEU A 322 18.10 -1.49 -8.20
N ASP A 323 19.34 -1.33 -7.73
CA ASP A 323 20.52 -1.97 -8.32
C ASP A 323 20.57 -3.48 -8.06
N LEU A 324 19.87 -3.95 -7.04
CA LEU A 324 19.80 -5.34 -6.61
C LEU A 324 18.53 -6.05 -7.09
N ALA A 325 17.52 -5.28 -7.49
CA ALA A 325 16.25 -5.83 -7.95
C ALA A 325 16.39 -6.51 -9.32
N ASP A 326 15.50 -7.46 -9.59
CA ASP A 326 15.41 -8.11 -10.90
C ASP A 326 15.16 -7.09 -12.01
N LYS A 327 15.68 -7.36 -13.19
CA LYS A 327 15.47 -6.48 -14.35
C LYS A 327 14.00 -6.27 -14.70
N SER A 328 13.16 -7.25 -14.42
CA SER A 328 11.70 -7.18 -14.58
C SER A 328 11.05 -6.12 -13.69
N VAL A 329 11.69 -5.78 -12.57
CA VAL A 329 11.27 -4.73 -11.62
C VAL A 329 12.02 -3.44 -11.91
N ALA A 330 13.35 -3.48 -11.86
CA ALA A 330 14.21 -2.29 -11.98
C ALA A 330 14.08 -1.54 -13.31
N SER A 331 13.90 -2.29 -14.44
CA SER A 331 13.80 -1.72 -15.78
C SER A 331 12.35 -1.59 -16.29
N ASN A 332 11.36 -1.97 -15.49
CA ASN A 332 9.95 -1.85 -15.87
C ASN A 332 9.44 -0.43 -15.58
N PRO A 333 9.12 0.38 -16.61
CA PRO A 333 8.68 1.76 -16.40
C PRO A 333 7.29 1.89 -15.74
N ASN A 334 6.59 0.78 -15.54
CA ASN A 334 5.32 0.71 -14.82
C ASN A 334 5.50 0.37 -13.33
N ILE A 335 6.70 -0.05 -12.92
CA ILE A 335 7.10 -0.29 -11.54
C ILE A 335 8.05 0.84 -11.10
N THR A 336 9.18 0.96 -11.77
CA THR A 336 10.17 2.02 -11.55
C THR A 336 9.87 3.18 -12.50
N ILE A 337 9.05 4.11 -12.02
CA ILE A 337 8.56 5.24 -12.82
C ILE A 337 9.71 6.17 -13.18
N PRO A 338 9.96 6.46 -14.47
CA PRO A 338 10.98 7.40 -14.90
C PRO A 338 10.70 8.84 -14.42
N ASP A 339 11.76 9.62 -14.18
CA ASP A 339 11.67 10.98 -13.64
C ASP A 339 10.82 11.95 -14.47
N ASP A 340 10.82 11.77 -15.80
CA ASP A 340 10.00 12.57 -16.71
C ASP A 340 8.50 12.31 -16.51
N LYS A 341 8.12 11.07 -16.21
CA LYS A 341 6.74 10.68 -15.90
C LYS A 341 6.36 11.04 -14.47
N LEU A 342 7.29 11.01 -13.50
CA LEU A 342 7.01 11.42 -12.12
C LEU A 342 6.45 12.83 -12.02
N LYS A 343 6.81 13.74 -12.94
CA LYS A 343 6.30 15.11 -12.97
C LYS A 343 4.80 15.20 -13.30
N LEU A 344 4.25 14.17 -13.90
CA LEU A 344 2.82 14.07 -14.25
C LEU A 344 2.01 13.37 -13.15
N MET A 345 2.70 12.78 -12.17
CA MET A 345 2.04 12.08 -11.07
C MET A 345 1.56 13.05 -10.00
N PHE A 346 0.52 12.66 -9.31
CA PHE A 346 0.00 13.39 -8.16
C PHE A 346 -0.35 12.42 -7.04
N VAL A 347 -0.26 12.90 -5.80
CA VAL A 347 -0.79 12.18 -4.63
C VAL A 347 -2.19 12.66 -4.36
N VAL A 348 -2.97 11.81 -3.74
CA VAL A 348 -4.24 12.22 -3.15
C VAL A 348 -3.96 12.85 -1.78
N GLU A 349 -4.45 14.06 -1.60
CA GLU A 349 -4.36 14.80 -0.34
C GLU A 349 -5.66 14.63 0.47
N PRO A 350 -5.59 14.61 1.80
CA PRO A 350 -6.76 14.53 2.65
C PRO A 350 -7.74 15.67 2.34
N GLN A 351 -9.02 15.34 2.26
CA GLN A 351 -10.11 16.30 2.15
C GLN A 351 -10.78 16.51 3.50
N ASP A 352 -11.46 17.64 3.69
CA ASP A 352 -12.24 17.85 4.89
C ASP A 352 -13.45 16.87 4.96
N GLU A 353 -13.98 16.68 6.16
CA GLU A 353 -15.07 15.73 6.43
C GLU A 353 -16.31 16.01 5.56
N LYS A 354 -16.69 17.28 5.41
CA LYS A 354 -17.85 17.70 4.63
C LYS A 354 -17.69 17.38 3.15
N LEU A 355 -16.50 17.59 2.60
CA LEU A 355 -16.21 17.26 1.21
C LEU A 355 -16.16 15.74 1.01
N ASN A 356 -15.61 14.99 1.97
CA ASN A 356 -15.65 13.52 1.95
C ASN A 356 -17.07 12.97 1.94
N GLU A 357 -18.00 13.55 2.70
CA GLU A 357 -19.43 13.19 2.65
C GLU A 357 -20.01 13.41 1.25
N VAL A 358 -19.69 14.53 0.59
CA VAL A 358 -20.12 14.82 -0.78
C VAL A 358 -19.54 13.78 -1.75
N ILE A 359 -18.25 13.51 -1.69
CA ILE A 359 -17.56 12.52 -2.54
C ILE A 359 -18.22 11.15 -2.40
N ASN A 360 -18.41 10.66 -1.17
CA ASN A 360 -19.03 9.38 -0.89
C ASN A 360 -20.49 9.32 -1.39
N SER A 361 -21.26 10.39 -1.18
CA SER A 361 -22.63 10.48 -1.68
C SER A 361 -22.72 10.41 -3.21
N LEU A 362 -21.82 11.12 -3.90
CA LEU A 362 -21.73 11.08 -5.36
C LEU A 362 -21.31 9.70 -5.85
N TRP A 363 -20.36 9.05 -5.17
CA TRP A 363 -19.89 7.71 -5.51
C TRP A 363 -20.99 6.66 -5.43
N GLU A 364 -21.76 6.64 -4.34
CA GLU A 364 -22.88 5.72 -4.18
C GLU A 364 -23.96 5.95 -5.24
N LYS A 365 -24.24 7.20 -5.62
CA LYS A 365 -25.16 7.54 -6.73
C LYS A 365 -24.65 6.99 -8.07
N ILE A 366 -23.35 7.11 -8.34
CA ILE A 366 -22.73 6.58 -9.57
C ILE A 366 -22.86 5.05 -9.57
N LYS A 367 -22.46 4.35 -8.49
CA LYS A 367 -22.53 2.89 -8.42
C LYS A 367 -23.95 2.36 -8.59
N SER A 368 -24.92 3.03 -8.01
CA SER A 368 -26.35 2.64 -8.06
C SER A 368 -27.06 3.02 -9.34
N SER A 369 -26.52 3.95 -10.14
CA SER A 369 -27.11 4.31 -11.43
C SER A 369 -26.99 3.14 -12.41
N LYS A 370 -28.12 2.56 -12.77
CA LYS A 370 -28.23 1.50 -13.79
C LYS A 370 -28.52 2.11 -15.17
N LYS A 371 -28.28 1.30 -16.21
CA LYS A 371 -28.72 1.63 -17.60
C LYS A 371 -30.15 2.06 -17.64
#